data_0429e07b2e796ae7121f9025be7657c1
#
_entry.id   0429e07b2e796ae7121f9025be7657c1
#
_cell.length_a   1.000
_cell.length_b   1.000
_cell.length_c   1.000
_cell.angle_alpha   90.00
_cell.angle_beta   90.00
_cell.angle_gamma   90.00
#
_symmetry.space_group_name_H-M   'P 1'
#
loop_
_entity.id
_entity.type
_entity.pdbx_description
1 polymer ?
#
loop_
_entity_poly.entity_id
_entity_poly.type
_entity_poly.pdbx_seq_one_letter_code
_entity_poly.pdbx_strand_id
1 'polypeptide(L)'
;VWFGSPHDPHQALEADRALYADLPEKQQNFYGEISAMDRAFGRLRTELKELDLRENTLLWYCSDNGALPKVGATGGRRGFKGQIYEGGLAVPALMEWPAAFHEPKVIKTPCVTSDIYPTVLEIAGVKMDKQPPLDGIDLMPLLTGELQKRTRPIGFWEMGRPGIGVPSKPWMEELLAAQTRGEEPADPLRLRPDAGKITETVSLTEFPGHAAWLDWPWKLHRIENKKSHEVTWELYNLASDPDESTVLLAEQPERVPEMQKSLEDWLESVARSLNGEDYSGEKAVAK
;
A
#
# COMPACT_ATOMS: atom_id res chain seq x y z
N VAL A 1 11.14 9.64 -4.85
CA VAL A 1 12.22 9.02 -4.02
C VAL A 1 11.68 7.74 -3.42
N TRP A 2 12.43 6.65 -3.47
CA TRP A 2 12.04 5.35 -2.92
C TRP A 2 13.07 4.94 -1.88
N PHE A 3 12.69 4.95 -0.63
CA PHE A 3 13.57 4.55 0.46
C PHE A 3 13.59 3.02 0.59
N GLY A 4 14.77 2.43 0.77
CA GLY A 4 14.91 1.01 1.11
C GLY A 4 14.69 0.73 2.60
N SER A 5 14.86 1.74 3.44
CA SER A 5 14.65 1.65 4.89
C SER A 5 13.18 1.94 5.26
N PRO A 6 12.68 1.36 6.35
CA PRO A 6 13.33 0.38 7.24
C PRO A 6 12.98 -1.07 6.83
N HIS A 7 13.74 -1.69 5.94
CA HIS A 7 13.56 -3.08 5.51
C HIS A 7 14.75 -3.96 5.97
N ASP A 8 14.50 -5.22 6.31
CA ASP A 8 15.58 -6.18 6.65
C ASP A 8 16.60 -6.28 5.49
N PRO A 9 17.91 -6.41 5.82
CA PRO A 9 18.52 -6.38 7.13
C PRO A 9 18.66 -4.96 7.70
N HIS A 10 18.24 -4.77 8.97
CA HIS A 10 18.31 -3.46 9.61
C HIS A 10 19.75 -3.12 10.01
N GLN A 11 20.22 -1.96 9.55
CA GLN A 11 21.60 -1.53 9.78
C GLN A 11 21.70 0.00 9.79
N ALA A 12 21.62 0.59 10.97
CA ALA A 12 21.74 2.01 11.16
C ALA A 12 23.15 2.46 11.61
N LEU A 13 23.48 3.71 11.36
CA LEU A 13 24.70 4.32 11.87
C LEU A 13 24.69 4.35 13.40
N GLU A 14 25.85 4.28 14.03
CA GLU A 14 25.99 4.29 15.50
C GLU A 14 25.32 5.51 16.13
N ALA A 15 25.46 6.69 15.54
CA ALA A 15 24.85 7.92 16.01
C ALA A 15 23.30 7.84 16.02
N ASP A 16 22.71 7.13 15.07
CA ASP A 16 21.26 6.95 15.00
C ASP A 16 20.78 5.87 15.97
N ARG A 17 21.54 4.81 16.13
CA ARG A 17 21.27 3.75 17.12
C ARG A 17 21.33 4.27 18.54
N ALA A 18 22.26 5.18 18.83
CA ALA A 18 22.43 5.77 20.14
C ALA A 18 21.19 6.54 20.64
N LEU A 19 20.33 7.03 19.74
CA LEU A 19 19.04 7.63 20.09
C LEU A 19 18.08 6.63 20.76
N TYR A 20 18.31 5.36 20.60
CA TYR A 20 17.46 4.26 21.05
C TYR A 20 18.22 3.25 21.93
N ALA A 21 19.23 3.72 22.68
CA ALA A 21 20.14 2.89 23.46
C ALA A 21 19.45 1.96 24.47
N ASP A 22 18.26 2.34 24.95
CA ASP A 22 17.48 1.57 25.93
C ASP A 22 16.70 0.38 25.28
N LEU A 23 16.69 0.27 23.94
CA LEU A 23 15.99 -0.77 23.23
C LEU A 23 16.94 -1.94 22.85
N PRO A 24 16.39 -3.12 22.57
CA PRO A 24 17.19 -4.22 22.00
C PRO A 24 17.85 -3.82 20.68
N GLU A 25 19.04 -4.35 20.41
CA GLU A 25 19.89 -3.98 19.26
C GLU A 25 19.13 -3.97 17.90
N LYS A 26 18.29 -4.97 17.67
CA LYS A 26 17.48 -5.04 16.44
C LYS A 26 16.53 -3.84 16.31
N GLN A 27 15.93 -3.42 17.38
CA GLN A 27 15.07 -2.23 17.42
C GLN A 27 15.87 -0.94 17.31
N GLN A 28 17.05 -0.86 17.93
CA GLN A 28 17.95 0.30 17.75
C GLN A 28 18.28 0.51 16.27
N ASN A 29 18.61 -0.57 15.54
CA ASN A 29 18.86 -0.48 14.10
C ASN A 29 17.62 -0.06 13.33
N PHE A 30 16.46 -0.68 13.58
CA PHE A 30 15.20 -0.36 12.90
C PHE A 30 14.79 1.10 13.09
N TYR A 31 14.75 1.59 14.32
CA TYR A 31 14.38 2.98 14.59
C TYR A 31 15.47 3.99 14.17
N GLY A 32 16.74 3.57 14.24
CA GLY A 32 17.85 4.36 13.73
C GLY A 32 17.75 4.60 12.21
N GLU A 33 17.35 3.59 11.43
CA GLU A 33 17.07 3.76 10.00
C GLU A 33 15.91 4.73 9.76
N ILE A 34 14.85 4.69 10.56
CA ILE A 34 13.73 5.63 10.47
C ILE A 34 14.21 7.06 10.73
N SER A 35 15.07 7.26 11.75
CA SER A 35 15.66 8.58 12.05
C SER A 35 16.54 9.09 10.90
N ALA A 36 17.29 8.20 10.25
CA ALA A 36 18.10 8.55 9.08
C ALA A 36 17.22 8.94 7.88
N MET A 37 16.13 8.21 7.66
CA MET A 37 15.14 8.50 6.62
C MET A 37 14.45 9.85 6.86
N ASP A 38 14.07 10.14 8.11
CA ASP A 38 13.47 11.42 8.49
C ASP A 38 14.40 12.60 8.19
N ARG A 39 15.70 12.47 8.51
CA ARG A 39 16.70 13.50 8.13
C ARG A 39 16.84 13.67 6.62
N ALA A 40 16.83 12.57 5.87
CA ALA A 40 16.88 12.64 4.41
C ALA A 40 15.64 13.34 3.83
N PHE A 41 14.48 13.09 4.41
CA PHE A 41 13.24 13.77 4.05
C PHE A 41 13.27 15.26 4.42
N GLY A 42 13.78 15.59 5.59
CA GLY A 42 14.02 16.98 6.00
C GLY A 42 14.97 17.74 5.07
N ARG A 43 16.04 17.07 4.60
CA ARG A 43 16.95 17.64 3.60
C ARG A 43 16.23 17.89 2.26
N LEU A 44 15.45 16.95 1.75
CA LEU A 44 14.66 17.13 0.54
C LEU A 44 13.75 18.36 0.63
N ARG A 45 13.05 18.54 1.76
CA ARG A 45 12.20 19.72 1.99
C ARG A 45 12.98 21.02 2.00
N THR A 46 14.19 21.01 2.59
CA THR A 46 15.09 22.16 2.60
C THR A 46 15.54 22.53 1.19
N GLU A 47 15.98 21.56 0.41
CA GLU A 47 16.43 21.76 -0.97
C GLU A 47 15.29 22.27 -1.88
N LEU A 48 14.08 21.73 -1.74
CA LEU A 48 12.91 22.25 -2.48
C LEU A 48 12.64 23.72 -2.16
N LYS A 49 12.84 24.13 -0.90
CA LYS A 49 12.69 25.53 -0.49
C LYS A 49 13.80 26.41 -1.05
N GLU A 50 15.05 25.97 -0.99
CA GLU A 50 16.23 26.71 -1.49
C GLU A 50 16.20 26.90 -3.01
N LEU A 51 15.60 25.93 -3.73
CA LEU A 51 15.40 25.98 -5.18
C LEU A 51 14.11 26.70 -5.61
N ASP A 52 13.36 27.26 -4.66
CA ASP A 52 12.07 27.93 -4.90
C ASP A 52 11.00 27.05 -5.57
N LEU A 53 11.08 25.73 -5.34
CA LEU A 53 10.16 24.73 -5.91
C LEU A 53 9.06 24.30 -4.96
N ARG A 54 9.20 24.56 -3.65
CA ARG A 54 8.32 24.04 -2.59
C ARG A 54 6.87 24.43 -2.78
N GLU A 55 6.59 25.68 -3.17
CA GLU A 55 5.22 26.19 -3.27
C GLU A 55 4.35 25.38 -4.24
N ASN A 56 4.92 24.97 -5.38
CA ASN A 56 4.18 24.22 -6.41
C ASN A 56 4.67 22.76 -6.55
N THR A 57 5.09 22.15 -5.45
CA THR A 57 5.46 20.74 -5.40
C THR A 57 4.52 19.99 -4.45
N LEU A 58 3.82 18.97 -4.95
CA LEU A 58 3.16 18.00 -4.12
C LEU A 58 4.19 17.01 -3.57
N LEU A 59 4.46 17.08 -2.28
CA LEU A 59 5.29 16.13 -1.57
C LEU A 59 4.38 15.17 -0.79
N TRP A 60 4.37 13.91 -1.22
CA TRP A 60 3.54 12.86 -0.63
C TRP A 60 4.41 11.77 -0.02
N TYR A 61 4.30 11.59 1.28
CA TYR A 61 4.97 10.54 2.03
C TYR A 61 3.95 9.51 2.52
N CYS A 62 4.24 8.23 2.33
CA CYS A 62 3.52 7.12 2.97
C CYS A 62 4.43 5.89 3.10
N SER A 63 4.07 4.95 3.97
CA SER A 63 4.62 3.60 3.95
C SER A 63 3.80 2.72 3.01
N ASP A 64 4.40 1.64 2.53
CA ASP A 64 3.78 0.64 1.64
C ASP A 64 2.99 -0.41 2.41
N ASN A 65 3.33 -0.67 3.67
CA ASN A 65 2.70 -1.67 4.54
C ASN A 65 2.93 -1.35 6.01
N GLY A 66 2.18 -2.04 6.88
CA GLY A 66 2.27 -1.90 8.32
C GLY A 66 3.58 -2.42 8.92
N ALA A 67 3.73 -2.23 10.22
CA ALA A 67 4.96 -2.53 10.95
C ALA A 67 5.38 -3.99 10.89
N LEU A 68 6.69 -4.22 10.93
CA LEU A 68 7.28 -5.55 11.05
C LEU A 68 7.02 -6.15 12.44
N PRO A 69 6.72 -7.46 12.54
CA PRO A 69 6.57 -8.11 13.83
C PRO A 69 7.88 -8.07 14.63
N LYS A 70 7.78 -7.90 15.94
CA LYS A 70 8.89 -7.91 16.91
C LYS A 70 9.90 -6.76 16.84
N VAL A 71 9.79 -5.88 15.85
CA VAL A 71 10.68 -4.69 15.72
C VAL A 71 9.90 -3.41 15.65
N GLY A 72 8.89 -3.32 14.78
CA GLY A 72 8.04 -2.15 14.67
C GLY A 72 6.88 -2.16 15.65
N ALA A 73 6.18 -1.04 15.75
CA ALA A 73 4.98 -0.88 16.56
C ALA A 73 3.76 -0.59 15.68
N THR A 74 2.66 -1.30 15.94
CA THR A 74 1.38 -1.13 15.23
C THR A 74 0.43 -0.15 15.92
N GLY A 75 0.87 0.45 17.03
CA GLY A 75 0.04 1.33 17.84
C GLY A 75 -1.13 0.62 18.52
N GLY A 76 -0.98 -0.66 18.85
CA GLY A 76 -2.02 -1.50 19.47
C GLY A 76 -2.91 -2.23 18.47
N ARG A 77 -2.84 -1.90 17.18
CA ARG A 77 -3.67 -2.51 16.14
C ARG A 77 -3.31 -3.99 15.94
N ARG A 78 -4.33 -4.81 15.71
CA ARG A 78 -4.18 -6.24 15.42
C ARG A 78 -3.41 -6.45 14.13
N GLY A 79 -2.53 -7.46 14.11
CA GLY A 79 -1.77 -7.86 12.95
C GLY A 79 -0.50 -7.02 12.73
N PHE A 80 0.18 -7.31 11.62
CA PHE A 80 1.44 -6.68 11.19
C PHE A 80 1.65 -6.93 9.69
N LYS A 81 2.73 -6.42 9.13
CA LYS A 81 3.12 -6.62 7.71
C LYS A 81 2.79 -8.01 7.20
N GLY A 82 2.10 -8.09 6.05
CA GLY A 82 1.64 -9.33 5.42
C GLY A 82 0.26 -9.81 5.90
N GLN A 83 -0.41 -9.07 6.76
CA GLN A 83 -1.79 -9.36 7.21
C GLN A 83 -2.76 -8.24 6.84
N ILE A 84 -4.04 -8.59 6.63
CA ILE A 84 -5.10 -7.66 6.22
C ILE A 84 -5.76 -6.94 7.42
N TYR A 85 -5.36 -7.23 8.64
CA TYR A 85 -5.77 -6.46 9.80
C TYR A 85 -5.09 -5.07 9.85
N GLU A 86 -5.66 -4.14 10.60
CA GLU A 86 -5.18 -2.75 10.64
C GLU A 86 -3.71 -2.59 11.02
N GLY A 87 -3.13 -3.48 11.82
CA GLY A 87 -1.68 -3.46 12.09
C GLY A 87 -0.80 -3.77 10.88
N GLY A 88 -1.37 -4.43 9.86
CA GLY A 88 -0.69 -4.67 8.58
C GLY A 88 -1.00 -3.62 7.50
N LEU A 89 -2.09 -2.87 7.64
CA LEU A 89 -2.58 -1.94 6.63
C LEU A 89 -2.44 -0.46 7.03
N ALA A 90 -2.73 -0.13 8.29
CA ALA A 90 -2.71 1.26 8.74
C ALA A 90 -1.27 1.79 8.83
N VAL A 91 -0.96 2.77 8.00
CA VAL A 91 0.36 3.39 7.88
C VAL A 91 0.26 4.91 7.99
N PRO A 92 1.33 5.59 8.43
CA PRO A 92 1.38 7.04 8.38
C PRO A 92 1.41 7.52 6.92
N ALA A 93 0.66 8.59 6.64
CA ALA A 93 0.72 9.30 5.38
C ALA A 93 0.69 10.81 5.63
N LEU A 94 1.50 11.55 4.88
CA LEU A 94 1.61 13.00 4.97
C LEU A 94 1.64 13.59 3.57
N MET A 95 0.97 14.73 3.39
CA MET A 95 1.03 15.50 2.16
C MET A 95 1.38 16.94 2.49
N GLU A 96 2.25 17.52 1.66
CA GLU A 96 2.61 18.93 1.68
C GLU A 96 2.51 19.48 0.24
N TRP A 97 1.69 20.49 0.05
CA TRP A 97 1.60 21.26 -1.20
C TRP A 97 1.08 22.66 -0.86
N PRO A 98 1.97 23.61 -0.54
CA PRO A 98 1.58 24.92 -0.03
C PRO A 98 0.63 25.69 -0.93
N ALA A 99 0.80 25.62 -2.26
CA ALA A 99 -0.10 26.26 -3.21
C ALA A 99 -1.55 25.74 -3.16
N ALA A 100 -1.78 24.53 -2.67
CA ALA A 100 -3.11 23.92 -2.58
C ALA A 100 -3.62 23.77 -1.14
N PHE A 101 -2.73 23.56 -0.17
CA PHE A 101 -3.05 23.31 1.23
C PHE A 101 -2.49 24.43 2.12
N HIS A 102 -3.34 25.40 2.43
CA HIS A 102 -2.92 26.63 3.16
C HIS A 102 -2.80 26.43 4.66
N GLU A 103 -3.48 25.40 5.22
CA GLU A 103 -3.48 25.12 6.65
C GLU A 103 -3.30 23.64 6.93
N PRO A 104 -2.63 23.29 8.07
CA PRO A 104 -2.52 21.90 8.50
C PRO A 104 -3.90 21.30 8.77
N LYS A 105 -4.14 20.10 8.27
CA LYS A 105 -5.40 19.38 8.43
C LYS A 105 -5.15 17.89 8.68
N VAL A 106 -5.96 17.28 9.53
CA VAL A 106 -5.97 15.83 9.73
C VAL A 106 -7.20 15.26 9.05
N ILE A 107 -6.97 14.41 8.04
CA ILE A 107 -8.02 13.68 7.34
C ILE A 107 -8.17 12.32 8.04
N LYS A 108 -9.36 12.05 8.56
CA LYS A 108 -9.69 10.78 9.23
C LYS A 108 -10.33 9.75 8.30
N THR A 109 -10.72 10.17 7.11
CA THR A 109 -11.26 9.27 6.07
C THR A 109 -10.14 8.34 5.60
N PRO A 110 -10.35 7.03 5.57
CA PRO A 110 -9.36 6.09 5.05
C PRO A 110 -8.96 6.41 3.61
N CYS A 111 -7.66 6.40 3.36
CA CYS A 111 -7.06 6.51 2.03
C CYS A 111 -6.18 5.28 1.79
N VAL A 112 -5.90 4.96 0.56
CA VAL A 112 -5.10 3.79 0.18
C VAL A 112 -4.14 4.14 -0.96
N THR A 113 -3.06 3.39 -1.10
CA THR A 113 -2.01 3.70 -2.11
C THR A 113 -2.54 3.65 -3.56
N SER A 114 -3.61 2.91 -3.85
CA SER A 114 -4.27 2.94 -5.16
C SER A 114 -4.92 4.30 -5.49
N ASP A 115 -5.12 5.17 -4.51
CA ASP A 115 -5.64 6.54 -4.72
C ASP A 115 -4.58 7.48 -5.31
N ILE A 116 -3.30 7.12 -5.22
CA ILE A 116 -2.20 7.99 -5.70
C ILE A 116 -2.34 8.25 -7.19
N TYR A 117 -2.54 7.21 -7.97
CA TYR A 117 -2.60 7.31 -9.43
C TYR A 117 -3.76 8.21 -9.92
N PRO A 118 -5.04 7.98 -9.57
CA PRO A 118 -6.12 8.84 -9.99
C PRO A 118 -5.98 10.28 -9.47
N THR A 119 -5.47 10.48 -8.26
CA THR A 119 -5.22 11.82 -7.72
C THR A 119 -4.17 12.58 -8.55
N VAL A 120 -3.07 11.91 -8.91
CA VAL A 120 -2.01 12.54 -9.74
C VAL A 120 -2.52 12.83 -11.15
N LEU A 121 -3.33 11.96 -11.76
CA LEU A 121 -3.93 12.22 -13.07
C LEU A 121 -4.82 13.46 -13.04
N GLU A 122 -5.66 13.58 -12.01
CA GLU A 122 -6.54 14.75 -11.86
C GLU A 122 -5.74 16.04 -11.67
N ILE A 123 -4.75 16.05 -10.79
CA ILE A 123 -3.85 17.20 -10.58
C ILE A 123 -3.13 17.61 -11.87
N ALA A 124 -2.69 16.62 -12.66
CA ALA A 124 -2.00 16.87 -13.93
C ALA A 124 -2.95 17.24 -15.07
N GLY A 125 -4.27 17.13 -14.90
CA GLY A 125 -5.26 17.33 -15.95
C GLY A 125 -5.15 16.31 -17.09
N VAL A 126 -4.65 15.12 -16.81
CA VAL A 126 -4.41 14.06 -17.81
C VAL A 126 -5.58 13.09 -17.84
N LYS A 127 -6.12 12.85 -19.05
CA LYS A 127 -7.11 11.80 -19.30
C LYS A 127 -6.47 10.69 -20.12
N MET A 128 -6.68 9.47 -19.66
CA MET A 128 -6.16 8.27 -20.34
C MET A 128 -7.26 7.68 -21.24
N ASP A 129 -7.02 7.58 -22.55
CA ASP A 129 -8.01 7.08 -23.53
C ASP A 129 -8.43 5.62 -23.29
N LYS A 130 -7.52 4.81 -22.70
CA LYS A 130 -7.76 3.38 -22.43
C LYS A 130 -7.42 3.08 -20.96
N GLN A 131 -8.08 3.79 -20.06
CA GLN A 131 -7.88 3.58 -18.64
C GLN A 131 -8.55 2.28 -18.21
N PRO A 132 -7.79 1.30 -17.65
CA PRO A 132 -8.38 0.17 -16.93
C PRO A 132 -9.23 0.64 -15.74
N PRO A 133 -10.18 -0.18 -15.26
CA PRO A 133 -10.90 0.12 -14.03
C PRO A 133 -9.94 0.43 -12.88
N LEU A 134 -10.22 1.47 -12.13
CA LEU A 134 -9.43 1.88 -10.97
C LEU A 134 -10.21 1.62 -9.68
N ASP A 135 -9.57 1.00 -8.69
CA ASP A 135 -10.10 0.84 -7.33
C ASP A 135 -9.95 2.14 -6.52
N GLY A 136 -8.87 2.87 -6.78
CA GLY A 136 -8.59 4.16 -6.14
C GLY A 136 -9.51 5.27 -6.60
N ILE A 137 -9.56 6.34 -5.81
CA ILE A 137 -10.29 7.57 -6.10
C ILE A 137 -9.35 8.77 -6.13
N ASP A 138 -9.76 9.84 -6.78
CA ASP A 138 -9.13 11.14 -6.58
C ASP A 138 -9.38 11.63 -5.15
N LEU A 139 -8.30 11.96 -4.45
CA LEU A 139 -8.35 12.43 -3.06
C LEU A 139 -8.53 13.95 -2.94
N MET A 140 -8.33 14.73 -4.00
CA MET A 140 -8.38 16.18 -3.91
C MET A 140 -9.67 16.71 -3.27
N PRO A 141 -10.88 16.20 -3.61
CA PRO A 141 -12.11 16.65 -2.96
C PRO A 141 -12.18 16.37 -1.44
N LEU A 142 -11.52 15.29 -0.97
CA LEU A 142 -11.41 15.01 0.47
C LEU A 142 -10.37 15.93 1.14
N LEU A 143 -9.26 16.18 0.46
CA LEU A 143 -8.16 17.00 0.96
C LEU A 143 -8.57 18.49 1.05
N THR A 144 -9.31 18.98 0.07
CA THR A 144 -9.85 20.36 0.07
C THR A 144 -11.07 20.53 0.99
N GLY A 145 -11.76 19.42 1.32
CA GLY A 145 -12.92 19.43 2.20
C GLY A 145 -14.26 19.55 1.47
N GLU A 146 -14.28 19.44 0.15
CA GLU A 146 -15.50 19.34 -0.66
C GLU A 146 -16.27 18.07 -0.34
N LEU A 147 -15.57 16.98 -0.07
CA LEU A 147 -16.14 15.72 0.41
C LEU A 147 -15.74 15.46 1.86
N GLN A 148 -16.62 14.81 2.61
CA GLN A 148 -16.39 14.41 4.01
C GLN A 148 -16.18 12.88 4.16
N LYS A 149 -16.44 12.12 3.10
CA LYS A 149 -16.29 10.65 3.08
C LYS A 149 -15.87 10.18 1.69
N ARG A 150 -15.28 9.00 1.65
CA ARG A 150 -14.97 8.32 0.39
C ARG A 150 -16.22 8.06 -0.43
N THR A 151 -16.05 8.13 -1.75
CA THR A 151 -17.09 7.79 -2.73
C THR A 151 -17.14 6.29 -3.03
N ARG A 152 -16.09 5.55 -2.69
CA ARG A 152 -15.99 4.09 -2.88
C ARG A 152 -15.36 3.43 -1.65
N PRO A 153 -15.82 2.24 -1.27
CA PRO A 153 -15.14 1.37 -0.31
C PRO A 153 -13.74 0.94 -0.80
N ILE A 154 -12.97 0.33 0.07
CA ILE A 154 -11.62 -0.17 -0.22
C ILE A 154 -11.60 -1.68 -0.08
N GLY A 155 -11.19 -2.38 -1.13
CA GLY A 155 -10.92 -3.82 -1.10
C GLY A 155 -9.46 -4.11 -0.80
N PHE A 156 -9.21 -5.19 -0.06
CA PHE A 156 -7.89 -5.74 0.23
C PHE A 156 -7.90 -7.24 -0.01
N TRP A 157 -6.87 -7.79 -0.63
CA TRP A 157 -6.76 -9.23 -0.86
C TRP A 157 -5.31 -9.72 -0.77
N GLU A 158 -5.05 -10.59 0.18
CA GLU A 158 -3.84 -11.40 0.30
C GLU A 158 -4.17 -12.84 -0.15
N MET A 159 -3.73 -13.22 -1.34
CA MET A 159 -4.10 -14.48 -2.01
C MET A 159 -3.48 -15.72 -1.39
N GLY A 160 -2.68 -15.60 -0.33
CA GLY A 160 -1.97 -16.72 0.28
C GLY A 160 -0.86 -17.32 -0.60
N ARG A 161 -0.50 -16.66 -1.70
CA ARG A 161 0.60 -17.07 -2.57
C ARG A 161 1.92 -16.51 -2.07
N PRO A 162 3.05 -17.22 -2.30
CA PRO A 162 4.36 -16.62 -2.06
C PRO A 162 4.49 -15.35 -2.90
N GLY A 163 5.05 -14.30 -2.34
CA GLY A 163 5.40 -13.10 -3.10
C GLY A 163 6.36 -13.44 -4.24
N ILE A 164 6.38 -12.60 -5.27
CA ILE A 164 7.32 -12.73 -6.38
C ILE A 164 8.73 -12.53 -5.81
N GLY A 165 9.52 -13.60 -5.79
CA GLY A 165 10.94 -13.51 -5.46
C GLY A 165 11.68 -12.82 -6.61
N VAL A 166 12.19 -11.62 -6.36
CA VAL A 166 13.06 -10.92 -7.31
C VAL A 166 14.51 -11.11 -6.92
N PRO A 167 15.42 -11.46 -7.84
CA PRO A 167 16.84 -11.55 -7.58
C PRO A 167 17.48 -10.15 -7.45
N SER A 168 17.00 -9.39 -6.45
CA SER A 168 17.36 -7.97 -6.28
C SER A 168 18.87 -7.76 -6.08
N LYS A 169 19.54 -8.66 -5.36
CA LYS A 169 20.99 -8.52 -5.11
C LYS A 169 21.82 -8.53 -6.40
N PRO A 170 21.72 -9.53 -7.30
CA PRO A 170 22.42 -9.48 -8.58
C PRO A 170 22.08 -8.26 -9.43
N TRP A 171 20.83 -7.84 -9.41
CA TRP A 171 20.40 -6.64 -10.16
C TRP A 171 21.02 -5.37 -9.62
N MET A 172 21.07 -5.21 -8.32
CA MET A 172 21.68 -4.05 -7.67
C MET A 172 23.20 -4.02 -7.90
N GLU A 173 23.88 -5.19 -7.86
CA GLU A 173 25.31 -5.31 -8.15
C GLU A 173 25.62 -4.93 -9.61
N GLU A 174 24.81 -5.38 -10.56
CA GLU A 174 24.94 -5.03 -11.98
C GLU A 174 24.69 -3.54 -12.22
N LEU A 175 23.61 -2.98 -11.64
CA LEU A 175 23.27 -1.57 -11.74
C LEU A 175 24.41 -0.69 -11.18
N LEU A 176 24.91 -1.02 -9.99
CA LEU A 176 26.03 -0.31 -9.37
C LEU A 176 27.28 -0.36 -10.24
N ALA A 177 27.61 -1.52 -10.81
CA ALA A 177 28.74 -1.68 -11.69
C ALA A 177 28.61 -0.84 -12.98
N ALA A 178 27.41 -0.80 -13.58
CA ALA A 178 27.13 0.03 -14.73
C ALA A 178 27.27 1.53 -14.40
N GLN A 179 26.64 1.98 -13.32
CA GLN A 179 26.70 3.38 -12.87
C GLN A 179 28.13 3.81 -12.53
N THR A 180 28.94 2.93 -11.94
CA THR A 180 30.36 3.20 -11.65
C THR A 180 31.18 3.42 -12.92
N ARG A 181 30.78 2.83 -14.05
CA ARG A 181 31.38 3.03 -15.35
C ARG A 181 30.78 4.20 -16.15
N GLY A 182 29.73 4.86 -15.61
CA GLY A 182 28.98 5.89 -16.31
C GLY A 182 28.10 5.35 -17.45
N GLU A 183 27.70 4.08 -17.34
CA GLU A 183 26.87 3.38 -18.31
C GLU A 183 25.43 3.21 -17.79
N GLU A 184 24.46 3.23 -18.69
CA GLU A 184 23.11 2.77 -18.38
C GLU A 184 23.02 1.24 -18.49
N PRO A 185 22.20 0.55 -17.67
CA PRO A 185 21.95 -0.88 -17.83
C PRO A 185 21.40 -1.18 -19.23
N ALA A 186 22.04 -2.12 -19.92
CA ALA A 186 21.80 -2.35 -21.34
C ALA A 186 20.39 -2.80 -21.73
N ASP A 187 19.62 -3.43 -20.81
CA ASP A 187 18.27 -3.89 -21.07
C ASP A 187 17.43 -4.02 -19.78
N PRO A 188 16.53 -3.08 -19.51
CA PRO A 188 15.62 -3.18 -18.36
C PRO A 188 14.65 -4.36 -18.48
N LEU A 189 14.35 -4.86 -19.68
CA LEU A 189 13.47 -6.01 -19.90
C LEU A 189 14.16 -7.34 -19.56
N ARG A 190 15.49 -7.38 -19.56
CA ARG A 190 16.27 -8.57 -19.13
C ARG A 190 15.94 -8.97 -17.69
N LEU A 191 15.61 -8.03 -16.86
CA LEU A 191 15.30 -8.23 -15.44
C LEU A 191 13.92 -8.87 -15.26
N ARG A 192 13.01 -8.72 -16.24
CA ARG A 192 11.67 -9.26 -16.22
C ARG A 192 11.24 -9.71 -17.64
N PRO A 193 11.83 -10.80 -18.15
CA PRO A 193 11.54 -11.27 -19.50
C PRO A 193 10.09 -11.74 -19.70
N ASP A 194 9.38 -11.98 -18.60
CA ASP A 194 7.97 -12.33 -18.51
C ASP A 194 7.06 -11.14 -18.18
N ALA A 195 7.61 -9.93 -18.04
CA ALA A 195 6.81 -8.74 -17.77
C ALA A 195 5.74 -8.55 -18.87
N GLY A 196 4.50 -8.38 -18.45
CA GLY A 196 3.35 -8.28 -19.33
C GLY A 196 2.80 -9.62 -19.85
N LYS A 197 3.42 -10.75 -19.49
CA LYS A 197 2.86 -12.08 -19.80
C LYS A 197 2.00 -12.56 -18.66
N ILE A 198 0.82 -13.08 -18.99
CA ILE A 198 -0.03 -13.75 -18.00
C ILE A 198 0.33 -15.23 -18.05
N THR A 199 1.03 -15.70 -17.02
CA THR A 199 1.55 -17.06 -16.93
C THR A 199 0.63 -18.01 -16.17
N GLU A 200 -0.30 -17.46 -15.39
CA GLU A 200 -1.28 -18.22 -14.59
C GLU A 200 -2.64 -17.53 -14.66
N THR A 201 -3.71 -18.32 -14.65
CA THR A 201 -5.08 -17.83 -14.53
C THR A 201 -5.56 -17.96 -13.09
N VAL A 202 -6.25 -16.93 -12.62
CA VAL A 202 -6.90 -16.89 -11.32
C VAL A 202 -8.37 -17.30 -11.45
N SER A 203 -8.88 -18.12 -10.53
CA SER A 203 -10.30 -18.47 -10.50
C SER A 203 -11.17 -17.23 -10.30
N LEU A 204 -12.32 -17.20 -11.00
CA LEU A 204 -13.31 -16.13 -10.82
C LEU A 204 -14.33 -16.43 -9.70
N THR A 205 -14.25 -17.61 -9.10
CA THR A 205 -15.21 -18.07 -8.10
C THR A 205 -14.55 -18.59 -6.81
N GLU A 206 -13.24 -18.78 -6.82
CA GLU A 206 -12.47 -19.21 -5.68
C GLU A 206 -11.47 -18.12 -5.30
N PHE A 207 -11.60 -17.57 -4.12
CA PHE A 207 -10.79 -16.46 -3.63
C PHE A 207 -9.96 -16.90 -2.42
N PRO A 208 -8.79 -17.51 -2.64
CA PRO A 208 -7.97 -18.04 -1.56
C PRO A 208 -7.38 -16.93 -0.70
N GLY A 209 -7.07 -17.29 0.54
CA GLY A 209 -6.33 -16.41 1.45
C GLY A 209 -7.24 -15.52 2.31
N HIS A 210 -6.80 -14.29 2.51
CA HIS A 210 -7.47 -13.32 3.37
C HIS A 210 -7.85 -12.08 2.55
N ALA A 211 -9.13 -11.73 2.54
CA ALA A 211 -9.63 -10.53 1.91
C ALA A 211 -10.41 -9.67 2.91
N ALA A 212 -10.53 -8.37 2.66
CA ALA A 212 -11.36 -7.49 3.44
C ALA A 212 -12.00 -6.39 2.58
N TRP A 213 -13.16 -5.92 3.03
CA TRP A 213 -13.92 -4.82 2.45
C TRP A 213 -14.15 -3.73 3.48
N LEU A 214 -13.59 -2.57 3.24
CA LEU A 214 -13.71 -1.41 4.12
C LEU A 214 -14.68 -0.39 3.52
N ASP A 215 -15.91 -0.43 4.02
CA ASP A 215 -16.92 0.63 3.82
C ASP A 215 -17.05 1.40 5.13
N TRP A 216 -16.26 2.46 5.23
CA TRP A 216 -16.08 3.17 6.49
C TRP A 216 -17.38 3.55 7.20
N PRO A 217 -17.51 3.24 8.49
CA PRO A 217 -16.46 2.71 9.40
C PRO A 217 -16.40 1.18 9.51
N TRP A 218 -17.12 0.45 8.68
CA TRP A 218 -17.26 -0.99 8.76
C TRP A 218 -16.20 -1.71 7.91
N LYS A 219 -15.57 -2.72 8.49
CA LYS A 219 -14.63 -3.59 7.80
C LYS A 219 -15.02 -5.04 7.96
N LEU A 220 -15.31 -5.67 6.83
CA LEU A 220 -15.66 -7.09 6.76
C LEU A 220 -14.45 -7.86 6.24
N HIS A 221 -14.04 -8.88 6.97
CA HIS A 221 -13.00 -9.83 6.57
C HIS A 221 -13.62 -11.13 6.08
N ARG A 222 -13.02 -11.67 5.02
CA ARG A 222 -13.20 -13.03 4.50
C ARG A 222 -11.89 -13.77 4.66
N ILE A 223 -11.86 -14.82 5.48
CA ILE A 223 -10.64 -15.55 5.84
C ILE A 223 -10.82 -17.01 5.45
N GLU A 224 -10.03 -17.49 4.51
CA GLU A 224 -10.01 -18.90 4.14
C GLU A 224 -8.95 -19.65 4.94
N ASN A 225 -9.33 -20.76 5.51
CA ASN A 225 -8.39 -21.68 6.13
C ASN A 225 -7.64 -22.45 5.04
N LYS A 226 -6.32 -22.32 4.99
CA LYS A 226 -5.44 -22.94 3.95
C LYS A 226 -5.53 -24.47 3.88
N LYS A 227 -6.03 -25.15 4.91
CA LYS A 227 -6.10 -26.62 4.97
C LYS A 227 -7.50 -27.16 4.70
N SER A 228 -8.53 -26.59 5.33
CA SER A 228 -9.92 -27.05 5.21
C SER A 228 -10.67 -26.34 4.08
N HIS A 229 -10.14 -25.23 3.54
CA HIS A 229 -10.82 -24.32 2.61
C HIS A 229 -12.12 -23.71 3.16
N GLU A 230 -12.38 -23.87 4.44
CA GLU A 230 -13.51 -23.23 5.11
C GLU A 230 -13.30 -21.72 5.18
N VAL A 231 -14.35 -20.97 4.85
CA VAL A 231 -14.35 -19.51 4.92
C VAL A 231 -15.01 -19.07 6.21
N THR A 232 -14.30 -18.25 6.96
CA THR A 232 -14.84 -17.54 8.14
C THR A 232 -14.92 -16.04 7.84
N TRP A 233 -15.86 -15.38 8.51
CA TRP A 233 -16.11 -13.98 8.37
C TRP A 233 -15.93 -13.26 9.71
N GLU A 234 -15.42 -12.04 9.68
CA GLU A 234 -15.32 -11.18 10.85
C GLU A 234 -15.75 -9.76 10.43
N LEU A 235 -16.59 -9.09 11.22
CA LEU A 235 -17.01 -7.71 10.98
C LEU A 235 -16.60 -6.83 12.15
N TYR A 236 -16.01 -5.67 11.85
CA TYR A 236 -15.55 -4.68 12.83
C TYR A 236 -16.06 -3.29 12.50
N ASN A 237 -16.18 -2.46 13.53
CA ASN A 237 -16.42 -1.02 13.39
C ASN A 237 -15.14 -0.27 13.79
N LEU A 238 -14.32 0.11 12.82
CA LEU A 238 -13.02 0.74 13.04
C LEU A 238 -13.08 2.13 13.70
N ALA A 239 -14.24 2.80 13.69
CA ALA A 239 -14.38 4.07 14.40
C ALA A 239 -14.42 3.90 15.93
N SER A 240 -14.92 2.78 16.42
CA SER A 240 -15.00 2.46 17.86
C SER A 240 -14.02 1.37 18.29
N ASP A 241 -13.57 0.53 17.36
CA ASP A 241 -12.68 -0.62 17.58
C ASP A 241 -11.59 -0.67 16.49
N PRO A 242 -10.63 0.27 16.52
CA PRO A 242 -9.55 0.34 15.53
C PRO A 242 -8.57 -0.83 15.64
N ASP A 243 -8.67 -1.63 16.72
CA ASP A 243 -7.78 -2.76 17.02
C ASP A 243 -8.38 -4.10 16.54
N GLU A 244 -9.60 -4.06 15.96
CA GLU A 244 -10.30 -5.25 15.45
C GLU A 244 -10.43 -6.38 16.49
N SER A 245 -10.86 -5.99 17.70
CA SER A 245 -10.90 -6.87 18.88
C SER A 245 -12.26 -7.53 19.10
N THR A 246 -13.34 -6.93 18.60
CA THR A 246 -14.73 -7.35 18.85
C THR A 246 -15.48 -7.62 17.55
N VAL A 247 -15.76 -8.89 17.29
CA VAL A 247 -16.53 -9.32 16.10
C VAL A 247 -18.00 -8.98 16.27
N LEU A 248 -18.59 -8.28 15.28
CA LEU A 248 -19.95 -7.75 15.30
C LEU A 248 -20.88 -8.37 14.25
N LEU A 249 -20.60 -9.59 13.79
CA LEU A 249 -21.42 -10.26 12.76
C LEU A 249 -22.88 -10.45 13.18
N ALA A 250 -23.09 -10.86 14.42
CA ALA A 250 -24.43 -11.15 14.94
C ALA A 250 -25.27 -9.89 15.17
N GLU A 251 -24.60 -8.76 15.43
CA GLU A 251 -25.22 -7.47 15.70
C GLU A 251 -25.60 -6.70 14.43
N GLN A 252 -25.12 -7.14 13.26
CA GLN A 252 -25.31 -6.49 11.98
C GLN A 252 -25.85 -7.41 10.87
N PRO A 253 -26.94 -8.14 11.11
CA PRO A 253 -27.43 -9.21 10.21
C PRO A 253 -27.85 -8.72 8.82
N GLU A 254 -28.23 -7.44 8.67
CA GLU A 254 -28.62 -6.87 7.37
C GLU A 254 -27.40 -6.37 6.58
N ARG A 255 -26.39 -5.83 7.27
CA ARG A 255 -25.17 -5.27 6.66
C ARG A 255 -24.26 -6.35 6.10
N VAL A 256 -24.11 -7.44 6.81
CA VAL A 256 -23.15 -8.50 6.46
C VAL A 256 -23.38 -9.04 5.05
N PRO A 257 -24.59 -9.44 4.62
CA PRO A 257 -24.82 -9.96 3.27
C PRO A 257 -24.50 -8.94 2.16
N GLU A 258 -24.79 -7.66 2.38
CA GLU A 258 -24.47 -6.60 1.41
C GLU A 258 -22.98 -6.44 1.24
N MET A 259 -22.22 -6.38 2.35
CA MET A 259 -20.76 -6.27 2.31
C MET A 259 -20.09 -7.53 1.77
N GLN A 260 -20.62 -8.72 2.05
CA GLN A 260 -20.14 -9.98 1.47
C GLN A 260 -20.27 -9.94 -0.05
N LYS A 261 -21.45 -9.61 -0.55
CA LYS A 261 -21.67 -9.50 -2.00
C LYS A 261 -20.72 -8.48 -2.63
N SER A 262 -20.58 -7.30 -2.04
CA SER A 262 -19.69 -6.24 -2.56
C SER A 262 -18.23 -6.69 -2.60
N LEU A 263 -17.76 -7.40 -1.56
CA LEU A 263 -16.41 -7.96 -1.53
C LEU A 263 -16.22 -9.03 -2.62
N GLU A 264 -17.18 -9.93 -2.79
CA GLU A 264 -17.10 -11.00 -3.79
C GLU A 264 -17.13 -10.43 -5.22
N ASP A 265 -18.00 -9.47 -5.50
CA ASP A 265 -18.06 -8.75 -6.78
C ASP A 265 -16.71 -8.06 -7.09
N TRP A 266 -16.09 -7.44 -6.07
CA TRP A 266 -14.78 -6.82 -6.21
C TRP A 266 -13.66 -7.86 -6.43
N LEU A 267 -13.65 -8.96 -5.68
CA LEU A 267 -12.68 -10.05 -5.84
C LEU A 267 -12.75 -10.67 -7.24
N GLU A 268 -13.96 -10.86 -7.78
CA GLU A 268 -14.14 -11.31 -9.17
C GLU A 268 -13.56 -10.28 -10.15
N SER A 269 -13.81 -8.99 -9.96
CA SER A 269 -13.24 -7.93 -10.80
C SER A 269 -11.71 -7.95 -10.78
N VAL A 270 -11.10 -8.07 -9.58
CA VAL A 270 -9.64 -8.19 -9.44
C VAL A 270 -9.09 -9.43 -10.13
N ALA A 271 -9.78 -10.58 -10.00
CA ALA A 271 -9.38 -11.81 -10.68
C ALA A 271 -9.44 -11.68 -12.21
N ARG A 272 -10.45 -11.00 -12.76
CA ARG A 272 -10.53 -10.68 -14.21
C ARG A 272 -9.38 -9.79 -14.65
N SER A 273 -9.04 -8.77 -13.86
CA SER A 273 -7.89 -7.90 -14.14
C SER A 273 -6.57 -8.67 -14.12
N LEU A 274 -6.37 -9.54 -13.11
CA LEU A 274 -5.20 -10.43 -13.04
C LEU A 274 -5.11 -11.40 -14.24
N ASN A 275 -6.25 -11.80 -14.79
CA ASN A 275 -6.33 -12.60 -16.02
C ASN A 275 -6.18 -11.78 -17.31
N GLY A 276 -5.95 -10.45 -17.20
CA GLY A 276 -5.67 -9.54 -18.30
C GLY A 276 -6.89 -9.00 -19.03
N GLU A 277 -8.10 -9.23 -18.55
CA GLU A 277 -9.33 -8.80 -19.22
C GLU A 277 -9.45 -7.27 -19.34
N ASP A 278 -8.86 -6.51 -18.40
CA ASP A 278 -8.86 -5.05 -18.41
C ASP A 278 -7.87 -4.43 -19.41
N TYR A 279 -6.95 -5.22 -19.92
CA TYR A 279 -5.90 -4.76 -20.82
C TYR A 279 -6.26 -5.12 -22.26
N SER A 280 -7.08 -4.26 -22.89
CA SER A 280 -7.59 -4.49 -24.24
C SER A 280 -6.50 -4.46 -25.30
N GLY A 281 -6.36 -5.52 -26.06
CA GLY A 281 -5.65 -5.55 -27.34
C GLY A 281 -4.94 -6.82 -27.68
N GLU A 282 -4.37 -7.53 -26.75
CA GLU A 282 -3.78 -8.84 -27.02
C GLU A 282 -4.16 -9.80 -25.89
N LYS A 283 -5.01 -10.78 -26.21
CA LYS A 283 -5.14 -11.95 -25.35
C LYS A 283 -3.78 -12.62 -25.33
N ALA A 284 -3.02 -12.37 -24.28
CA ALA A 284 -1.84 -13.15 -23.95
C ALA A 284 -2.28 -14.55 -23.49
N VAL A 285 -2.88 -15.30 -24.39
CA VAL A 285 -3.11 -16.72 -24.18
C VAL A 285 -1.75 -17.38 -24.43
N ALA A 286 -1.05 -17.68 -23.36
CA ALA A 286 0.03 -18.66 -23.43
C ALA A 286 -0.58 -19.98 -23.93
N LYS A 287 -0.12 -20.46 -25.09
CA LYS A 287 -0.33 -21.81 -25.56
C LYS A 287 0.59 -22.76 -24.81
#